data_1e9b5348fc4cd08e9c71c21fac9ccbc9
#
_entry.id   1e9b5348fc4cd08e9c71c21fac9ccbc9
#
_cell.length_a   1.000
_cell.length_b   1.000
_cell.length_c   1.000
_cell.angle_alpha   90.00
_cell.angle_beta   90.00
_cell.angle_gamma   90.00
#
_symmetry.space_group_name_H-M   'P 1'
#
loop_
_entity.id
_entity.type
_entity.pdbx_description
1 polymer ?
#
loop_
_entity_poly.entity_id
_entity_poly.type
_entity_poly.pdbx_seq_one_letter_code
_entity_poly.pdbx_strand_id
1 'polypeptide(L)'
;RIGQSVTLSGRCITKHMASKVNEIVAGKYDHKGESVVYGDTDSVYFSAYNTLQKEITDKTIPWTKESVVALYDKISDEVNSSFKAFMTKAFHCPSTRGEVIAAGRELVASKGLFITKKRYALLYYDKEGNRTDVEGKEGKMKAMGLDLKRSDTPVFVQDFLSEILYMVLTGIQEKDVLDRISEFRAEFKARPGWEKGSPKRANNMTKYTAAEEAKGRANMPGHVRASMNWNRCRDMYGDKYS
;
A
#
# COMPACT_ATOMS: atom_id res chain seq x y z
N ARG A 1 -23.01 13.15 13.47
CA ARG A 1 -22.81 14.42 12.73
C ARG A 1 -21.34 14.88 12.74
N ILE A 2 -20.63 14.90 13.89
CA ILE A 2 -19.23 15.34 13.97
C ILE A 2 -18.32 14.49 13.09
N GLY A 3 -18.38 13.15 13.22
CA GLY A 3 -17.56 12.25 12.40
C GLY A 3 -17.80 12.42 10.89
N GLN A 4 -19.04 12.65 10.49
CA GLN A 4 -19.38 12.94 9.08
C GLN A 4 -18.77 14.27 8.62
N SER A 5 -18.82 15.30 9.46
CA SER A 5 -18.22 16.61 9.15
C SER A 5 -16.71 16.48 8.92
N VAL A 6 -16.00 15.79 9.81
CA VAL A 6 -14.55 15.54 9.68
C VAL A 6 -14.23 14.81 8.36
N THR A 7 -14.99 13.75 8.04
CA THR A 7 -14.78 12.98 6.82
C THR A 7 -15.03 13.79 5.55
N LEU A 8 -16.10 14.61 5.53
CA LEU A 8 -16.43 15.45 4.38
C LEU A 8 -15.40 16.56 4.18
N SER A 9 -14.95 17.19 5.27
CA SER A 9 -13.88 18.21 5.22
C SER A 9 -12.58 17.61 4.69
N GLY A 10 -12.14 16.45 5.21
CA GLY A 10 -10.98 15.75 4.71
C GLY A 10 -11.07 15.42 3.23
N ARG A 11 -12.23 14.94 2.78
CA ARG A 11 -12.47 14.66 1.35
C ARG A 11 -12.39 15.93 0.48
N CYS A 12 -12.86 17.06 0.99
CA CYS A 12 -12.79 18.32 0.27
C CYS A 12 -11.33 18.79 0.13
N ILE A 13 -10.55 18.68 1.19
CA ILE A 13 -9.11 19.02 1.19
C ILE A 13 -8.34 18.12 0.23
N THR A 14 -8.57 16.80 0.26
CA THR A 14 -7.91 15.85 -0.65
C THR A 14 -8.24 16.13 -2.11
N LYS A 15 -9.49 16.50 -2.41
CA LYS A 15 -9.89 16.91 -3.76
C LYS A 15 -9.21 18.21 -4.21
N HIS A 16 -9.08 19.19 -3.31
CA HIS A 16 -8.34 20.41 -3.60
C HIS A 16 -6.88 20.08 -3.92
N MET A 17 -6.23 19.27 -3.08
CA MET A 17 -4.85 18.83 -3.28
C MET A 17 -4.68 18.18 -4.66
N ALA A 18 -5.53 17.23 -5.03
CA ALA A 18 -5.51 16.58 -6.32
C ALA A 18 -5.70 17.56 -7.48
N SER A 19 -6.68 18.48 -7.35
CA SER A 19 -6.94 19.51 -8.37
C SER A 19 -5.77 20.46 -8.53
N LYS A 20 -5.12 20.86 -7.43
CA LYS A 20 -3.98 21.76 -7.46
C LYS A 20 -2.76 21.09 -8.07
N VAL A 21 -2.49 19.83 -7.74
CA VAL A 21 -1.47 19.03 -8.40
C VAL A 21 -1.69 18.99 -9.92
N ASN A 22 -2.91 18.67 -10.36
CA ASN A 22 -3.21 18.61 -11.79
C ASN A 22 -3.12 20.00 -12.46
N GLU A 23 -3.47 21.06 -11.77
CA GLU A 23 -3.31 22.43 -12.26
C GLU A 23 -1.84 22.78 -12.49
N ILE A 24 -0.96 22.45 -11.53
CA ILE A 24 0.48 22.69 -11.63
C ILE A 24 1.10 21.88 -12.77
N VAL A 25 0.72 20.60 -12.91
CA VAL A 25 1.33 19.67 -13.85
C VAL A 25 0.72 19.78 -15.26
N ALA A 26 -0.60 19.91 -15.37
CA ALA A 26 -1.36 19.85 -16.62
C ALA A 26 -2.16 21.14 -16.94
N GLY A 27 -1.99 22.20 -16.16
CA GLY A 27 -2.63 23.50 -16.41
C GLY A 27 -4.13 23.56 -16.10
N LYS A 28 -4.75 22.49 -15.57
CA LYS A 28 -6.20 22.44 -15.32
C LYS A 28 -6.51 22.05 -13.88
N TYR A 29 -7.30 22.89 -13.19
CA TYR A 29 -7.79 22.59 -11.84
C TYR A 29 -8.88 21.52 -11.87
N ASP A 30 -8.49 20.23 -11.77
CA ASP A 30 -9.39 19.09 -11.86
C ASP A 30 -8.85 17.92 -11.01
N HIS A 31 -9.61 17.47 -10.02
CA HIS A 31 -9.22 16.36 -9.14
C HIS A 31 -9.24 14.97 -9.80
N LYS A 32 -9.70 14.88 -11.02
CA LYS A 32 -9.69 13.69 -11.89
C LYS A 32 -8.88 13.94 -13.16
N GLY A 33 -8.03 14.95 -13.17
CA GLY A 33 -7.20 15.29 -14.31
C GLY A 33 -6.17 14.19 -14.61
N GLU A 34 -5.59 14.25 -15.79
CA GLU A 34 -4.71 13.20 -16.35
C GLU A 34 -3.43 12.92 -15.54
N SER A 35 -2.96 13.91 -14.76
CA SER A 35 -1.80 13.71 -13.88
C SER A 35 -2.14 12.94 -12.60
N VAL A 36 -3.41 12.88 -12.20
CA VAL A 36 -3.86 12.23 -10.97
C VAL A 36 -4.13 10.75 -11.23
N VAL A 37 -3.29 9.88 -10.69
CA VAL A 37 -3.38 8.42 -10.87
C VAL A 37 -4.35 7.79 -9.89
N TYR A 38 -4.25 8.18 -8.60
CA TYR A 38 -5.05 7.59 -7.53
C TYR A 38 -5.12 8.52 -6.33
N GLY A 39 -6.21 8.46 -5.58
CA GLY A 39 -6.36 9.17 -4.30
C GLY A 39 -7.08 8.30 -3.29
N ASP A 40 -6.64 8.34 -2.04
CA ASP A 40 -7.28 7.65 -0.92
C ASP A 40 -7.25 8.54 0.32
N THR A 41 -8.35 8.62 1.02
CA THR A 41 -8.60 9.29 2.29
C THR A 41 -7.87 10.64 2.46
N ASP A 42 -6.55 10.64 2.57
CA ASP A 42 -5.66 11.76 2.86
C ASP A 42 -4.42 11.82 1.95
N SER A 43 -4.37 10.99 0.91
CA SER A 43 -3.23 10.93 -0.01
C SER A 43 -3.65 11.08 -1.46
N VAL A 44 -2.74 11.64 -2.27
CA VAL A 44 -2.86 11.75 -3.72
C VAL A 44 -1.62 11.16 -4.38
N TYR A 45 -1.84 10.26 -5.33
CA TYR A 45 -0.83 9.69 -6.19
C TYR A 45 -0.95 10.31 -7.58
N PHE A 46 0.11 10.86 -8.07
CA PHE A 46 0.12 11.54 -9.36
C PHE A 46 1.42 11.26 -10.13
N SER A 47 1.39 11.50 -11.43
CA SER A 47 2.54 11.39 -12.30
C SER A 47 2.63 12.61 -13.23
N ALA A 48 3.77 13.24 -13.24
CA ALA A 48 4.09 14.30 -14.20
C ALA A 48 4.66 13.74 -15.51
N TYR A 49 5.02 12.46 -15.57
CA TYR A 49 5.71 11.86 -16.70
C TYR A 49 4.94 11.98 -18.01
N ASN A 50 3.67 11.60 -18.02
CA ASN A 50 2.86 11.62 -19.23
C ASN A 50 2.66 13.04 -19.79
N THR A 51 2.44 13.99 -18.89
CA THR A 51 2.23 15.40 -19.26
C THR A 51 3.52 16.04 -19.80
N LEU A 52 4.66 15.69 -19.20
CA LEU A 52 5.98 16.22 -19.58
C LEU A 52 6.73 15.32 -20.57
N GLN A 53 6.08 14.32 -21.17
CA GLN A 53 6.73 13.33 -22.02
C GLN A 53 7.43 13.96 -23.22
N LYS A 54 6.85 15.02 -23.80
CA LYS A 54 7.43 15.73 -24.92
C LYS A 54 8.73 16.45 -24.53
N GLU A 55 8.69 17.20 -23.45
CA GLU A 55 9.85 17.93 -22.91
C GLU A 55 10.98 17.00 -22.47
N ILE A 56 10.61 15.82 -21.97
CA ILE A 56 11.56 14.76 -21.59
C ILE A 56 12.21 14.18 -22.84
N THR A 57 11.42 13.88 -23.87
CA THR A 57 11.90 13.33 -25.16
C THR A 57 12.81 14.33 -25.87
N ASP A 58 12.43 15.60 -25.90
CA ASP A 58 13.19 16.70 -26.49
C ASP A 58 14.40 17.11 -25.63
N LYS A 59 14.62 16.44 -24.48
CA LYS A 59 15.70 16.70 -23.50
C LYS A 59 15.74 18.13 -22.97
N THR A 60 14.63 18.84 -22.99
CA THR A 60 14.48 20.18 -22.40
C THR A 60 14.40 20.12 -20.89
N ILE A 61 13.90 19.02 -20.33
CA ILE A 61 13.84 18.74 -18.90
C ILE A 61 14.64 17.45 -18.60
N PRO A 62 15.63 17.50 -17.69
CA PRO A 62 16.34 16.30 -17.28
C PRO A 62 15.40 15.40 -16.48
N TRP A 63 15.25 14.13 -16.89
CA TRP A 63 14.44 13.15 -16.18
C TRP A 63 15.32 12.14 -15.44
N THR A 64 16.09 12.62 -14.47
CA THR A 64 16.88 11.80 -13.55
C THR A 64 16.12 11.59 -12.25
N LYS A 65 16.49 10.60 -11.46
CA LYS A 65 15.86 10.37 -10.15
C LYS A 65 15.92 11.59 -9.24
N GLU A 66 17.04 12.30 -9.27
CA GLU A 66 17.30 13.53 -8.49
C GLU A 66 16.41 14.68 -8.95
N SER A 67 16.34 14.90 -10.27
CA SER A 67 15.51 15.98 -10.82
C SER A 67 14.02 15.74 -10.60
N VAL A 68 13.59 14.47 -10.66
CA VAL A 68 12.19 14.08 -10.39
C VAL A 68 11.84 14.27 -8.91
N VAL A 69 12.73 13.92 -7.98
CA VAL A 69 12.53 14.21 -6.54
C VAL A 69 12.39 15.71 -6.33
N ALA A 70 13.31 16.51 -6.86
CA ALA A 70 13.27 17.98 -6.73
C ALA A 70 12.00 18.59 -7.35
N LEU A 71 11.56 18.07 -8.51
CA LEU A 71 10.31 18.49 -9.14
C LEU A 71 9.09 18.20 -8.25
N TYR A 72 9.02 17.03 -7.67
CA TYR A 72 7.88 16.63 -6.83
C TYR A 72 7.88 17.34 -5.47
N ASP A 73 9.06 17.65 -4.92
CA ASP A 73 9.18 18.53 -3.74
C ASP A 73 8.65 19.94 -4.05
N LYS A 74 9.03 20.52 -5.19
CA LYS A 74 8.54 21.82 -5.62
C LYS A 74 7.02 21.83 -5.81
N ILE A 75 6.44 20.76 -6.42
CA ILE A 75 4.99 20.63 -6.56
C ILE A 75 4.32 20.57 -5.19
N SER A 76 4.90 19.81 -4.24
CA SER A 76 4.39 19.74 -2.87
C SER A 76 4.38 21.09 -2.17
N ASP A 77 5.44 21.88 -2.31
CA ASP A 77 5.53 23.23 -1.73
C ASP A 77 4.49 24.19 -2.35
N GLU A 78 4.28 24.10 -3.66
CA GLU A 78 3.28 24.90 -4.35
C GLU A 78 1.85 24.52 -3.96
N VAL A 79 1.57 23.23 -3.77
CA VAL A 79 0.31 22.75 -3.20
C VAL A 79 0.10 23.30 -1.79
N ASN A 80 1.12 23.23 -0.93
CA ASN A 80 1.08 23.73 0.44
C ASN A 80 0.76 25.24 0.49
N SER A 81 1.36 26.04 -0.40
CA SER A 81 1.09 27.47 -0.49
C SER A 81 -0.39 27.81 -0.78
N SER A 82 -1.11 26.88 -1.41
CA SER A 82 -2.51 27.06 -1.78
C SER A 82 -3.50 26.80 -0.64
N PHE A 83 -3.13 26.05 0.40
CA PHE A 83 -4.07 25.63 1.45
C PHE A 83 -4.63 26.81 2.25
N LYS A 84 -3.83 27.80 2.58
CA LYS A 84 -4.30 28.98 3.33
C LYS A 84 -5.49 29.65 2.67
N ALA A 85 -5.39 29.98 1.39
CA ALA A 85 -6.46 30.60 0.63
C ALA A 85 -7.67 29.68 0.45
N PHE A 86 -7.39 28.40 0.18
CA PHE A 86 -8.44 27.38 0.05
C PHE A 86 -9.24 27.21 1.34
N MET A 87 -8.60 27.09 2.49
CA MET A 87 -9.24 26.91 3.79
C MET A 87 -10.10 28.12 4.17
N THR A 88 -9.62 29.32 3.89
CA THR A 88 -10.40 30.55 4.10
C THR A 88 -11.63 30.57 3.21
N LYS A 89 -11.51 30.25 1.92
CA LYS A 89 -12.62 30.30 0.95
C LYS A 89 -13.63 29.16 1.16
N ALA A 90 -13.17 27.94 1.40
CA ALA A 90 -14.03 26.76 1.46
C ALA A 90 -14.68 26.53 2.83
N PHE A 91 -14.00 26.91 3.91
CA PHE A 91 -14.43 26.62 5.27
C PHE A 91 -14.57 27.87 6.14
N HIS A 92 -14.41 29.07 5.58
CA HIS A 92 -14.43 30.34 6.32
C HIS A 92 -13.44 30.34 7.51
N CYS A 93 -12.34 29.60 7.37
CA CYS A 93 -11.33 29.44 8.40
C CYS A 93 -10.49 30.72 8.51
N PRO A 94 -10.19 31.22 9.72
CA PRO A 94 -9.24 32.30 9.87
C PRO A 94 -7.88 31.92 9.25
N SER A 95 -7.20 32.87 8.62
CA SER A 95 -5.94 32.64 7.89
C SER A 95 -4.87 31.95 8.73
N THR A 96 -4.79 32.28 10.02
CA THR A 96 -3.86 31.66 11.00
C THR A 96 -4.13 30.17 11.25
N ARG A 97 -5.35 29.67 11.03
CA ARG A 97 -5.68 28.26 11.16
C ARG A 97 -5.60 27.48 9.84
N GLY A 98 -5.69 28.20 8.72
CA GLY A 98 -5.51 27.59 7.40
C GLY A 98 -4.06 27.14 7.12
N GLU A 99 -3.11 27.69 7.83
CA GLU A 99 -1.68 27.35 7.74
C GLU A 99 -1.29 26.03 8.45
N VAL A 100 -2.20 25.45 9.24
CA VAL A 100 -1.93 24.19 9.99
C VAL A 100 -1.92 22.97 9.06
N ILE A 101 -2.59 23.06 7.91
CA ILE A 101 -2.67 21.94 6.96
C ILE A 101 -1.43 21.96 6.07
N ALA A 102 -0.71 20.85 6.08
CA ALA A 102 0.44 20.63 5.23
C ALA A 102 0.36 19.25 4.57
N ALA A 103 0.74 19.17 3.30
CA ALA A 103 0.93 17.93 2.57
C ALA A 103 2.43 17.69 2.38
N GLY A 104 2.92 16.55 2.87
CA GLY A 104 4.30 16.13 2.67
C GLY A 104 4.42 15.15 1.50
N ARG A 105 5.51 15.24 0.73
CA ARG A 105 5.86 14.18 -0.22
C ARG A 105 6.34 12.95 0.55
N GLU A 106 5.51 11.92 0.60
CA GLU A 106 5.87 10.68 1.31
C GLU A 106 6.91 9.88 0.52
N LEU A 107 6.67 9.66 -0.77
CA LEU A 107 7.56 8.82 -1.58
C LEU A 107 7.57 9.24 -3.06
N VAL A 108 8.67 8.88 -3.75
CA VAL A 108 8.78 8.93 -5.21
C VAL A 108 9.04 7.52 -5.72
N ALA A 109 8.19 7.06 -6.62
CA ALA A 109 8.26 5.73 -7.22
C ALA A 109 8.66 5.80 -8.69
N SER A 110 9.50 4.88 -9.13
CA SER A 110 9.85 4.70 -10.54
C SER A 110 8.73 4.00 -11.31
N LYS A 111 8.00 3.09 -10.65
CA LYS A 111 6.92 2.32 -11.26
C LYS A 111 5.80 2.07 -10.25
N GLY A 112 4.57 2.00 -10.75
CA GLY A 112 3.39 1.72 -9.94
C GLY A 112 2.38 0.87 -10.69
N LEU A 113 1.76 -0.05 -9.97
CA LEU A 113 0.67 -0.89 -10.44
C LEU A 113 -0.55 -0.63 -9.57
N PHE A 114 -1.57 0.03 -10.11
CA PHE A 114 -2.84 0.30 -9.43
C PHE A 114 -3.90 -0.63 -10.00
N ILE A 115 -4.33 -1.61 -9.20
CA ILE A 115 -5.27 -2.65 -9.65
C ILE A 115 -6.70 -2.20 -9.41
N THR A 116 -6.97 -1.74 -8.19
CA THR A 116 -8.27 -1.21 -7.78
C THR A 116 -8.12 -0.40 -6.49
N LYS A 117 -9.20 0.20 -6.02
CA LYS A 117 -9.20 0.98 -4.77
C LYS A 117 -8.57 0.19 -3.62
N LYS A 118 -7.58 0.79 -2.96
CA LYS A 118 -6.80 0.20 -1.85
C LYS A 118 -6.01 -1.07 -2.20
N ARG A 119 -5.81 -1.36 -3.50
CA ARG A 119 -4.99 -2.48 -3.97
C ARG A 119 -4.01 -2.01 -5.02
N TYR A 120 -2.79 -1.75 -4.59
CA TYR A 120 -1.71 -1.24 -5.45
C TYR A 120 -0.33 -1.69 -4.98
N ALA A 121 0.64 -1.58 -5.85
CA ALA A 121 2.05 -1.77 -5.55
C ALA A 121 2.89 -0.68 -6.22
N LEU A 122 3.93 -0.23 -5.53
CA LEU A 122 4.85 0.80 -5.98
C LEU A 122 6.28 0.33 -5.78
N LEU A 123 7.15 0.61 -6.73
CA LEU A 123 8.59 0.50 -6.59
C LEU A 123 9.14 1.92 -6.36
N TYR A 124 9.42 2.27 -5.11
CA TYR A 124 9.87 3.61 -4.73
C TYR A 124 11.38 3.64 -4.47
N TYR A 125 12.00 4.72 -4.90
CA TYR A 125 13.44 4.94 -4.74
C TYR A 125 13.77 6.10 -3.78
N ASP A 126 12.77 6.89 -3.40
CA ASP A 126 12.90 7.92 -2.36
C ASP A 126 11.71 7.87 -1.42
N LYS A 127 11.97 7.97 -0.13
CA LYS A 127 10.95 8.11 0.92
C LYS A 127 11.37 9.23 1.87
N GLU A 128 10.59 10.32 1.88
CA GLU A 128 10.82 11.47 2.77
C GLU A 128 12.27 12.00 2.70
N GLY A 129 12.85 12.03 1.50
CA GLY A 129 14.23 12.45 1.27
C GLY A 129 15.30 11.38 1.48
N ASN A 130 14.90 10.16 1.89
CA ASN A 130 15.83 9.04 2.06
C ASN A 130 15.81 8.13 0.84
N ARG A 131 16.98 7.98 0.21
CA ARG A 131 17.14 7.10 -0.96
C ARG A 131 17.06 5.63 -0.55
N THR A 132 16.35 4.85 -1.33
CA THR A 132 16.18 3.40 -1.12
C THR A 132 16.73 2.55 -2.26
N ASP A 133 17.21 3.17 -3.33
CA ASP A 133 17.84 2.56 -4.48
C ASP A 133 19.37 2.49 -4.35
N VAL A 134 19.82 2.07 -3.20
CA VAL A 134 21.25 1.91 -2.87
C VAL A 134 21.70 0.46 -3.12
N GLU A 135 23.02 0.26 -3.27
CA GLU A 135 23.62 -1.07 -3.39
C GLU A 135 23.11 -1.90 -4.59
N GLY A 136 22.86 -1.25 -5.73
CA GLY A 136 22.44 -1.94 -6.96
C GLY A 136 20.97 -2.34 -7.00
N LYS A 137 20.17 -1.93 -6.02
CA LYS A 137 18.71 -2.12 -6.02
C LYS A 137 18.01 -0.99 -6.76
N GLU A 138 16.95 -1.29 -7.48
CA GLU A 138 16.12 -0.27 -8.15
C GLU A 138 15.24 0.55 -7.19
N GLY A 139 15.11 0.09 -5.96
CA GLY A 139 14.28 0.69 -4.92
C GLY A 139 13.66 -0.35 -3.99
N LYS A 140 12.74 0.10 -3.15
CA LYS A 140 11.94 -0.78 -2.27
C LYS A 140 10.51 -0.86 -2.75
N MET A 141 9.85 -1.97 -2.45
CA MET A 141 8.45 -2.18 -2.81
C MET A 141 7.52 -1.81 -1.66
N LYS A 142 6.50 -0.99 -1.95
CA LYS A 142 5.34 -0.74 -1.10
C LYS A 142 4.13 -1.42 -1.73
N ALA A 143 3.49 -2.33 -1.02
CA ALA A 143 2.26 -2.98 -1.48
C ALA A 143 1.14 -2.77 -0.47
N MET A 144 -0.06 -2.49 -0.96
CA MET A 144 -1.25 -2.26 -0.16
C MET A 144 -2.40 -3.15 -0.64
N GLY A 145 -3.09 -3.79 0.31
CA GLY A 145 -4.31 -4.57 0.04
C GLY A 145 -4.12 -5.84 -0.81
N LEU A 146 -2.88 -6.22 -1.10
CA LEU A 146 -2.53 -7.43 -1.84
C LEU A 146 -2.31 -8.61 -0.89
N ASP A 147 -2.49 -9.82 -1.38
CA ASP A 147 -2.45 -11.04 -0.57
C ASP A 147 -1.08 -11.29 0.09
N LEU A 148 0.00 -10.73 -0.47
CA LEU A 148 1.34 -10.74 0.13
C LEU A 148 1.45 -9.99 1.48
N LYS A 149 0.42 -9.23 1.88
CA LYS A 149 0.37 -8.50 3.16
C LYS A 149 -0.69 -9.04 4.12
N ARG A 150 -1.36 -10.11 3.75
CA ARG A 150 -2.43 -10.70 4.58
C ARG A 150 -1.83 -11.60 5.66
N SER A 151 -2.33 -11.48 6.86
CA SER A 151 -1.89 -12.28 8.02
C SER A 151 -2.30 -13.76 7.93
N ASP A 152 -3.20 -14.13 7.02
CA ASP A 152 -3.66 -15.49 6.77
C ASP A 152 -3.00 -16.14 5.54
N THR A 153 -2.02 -15.48 4.94
CA THR A 153 -1.17 -16.04 3.89
C THR A 153 0.11 -16.61 4.52
N PRO A 154 0.53 -17.84 4.25
CA PRO A 154 1.79 -18.39 4.74
C PRO A 154 2.98 -17.53 4.33
N VAL A 155 4.00 -17.40 5.19
CA VAL A 155 5.15 -16.49 4.97
C VAL A 155 5.85 -16.78 3.65
N PHE A 156 6.16 -18.04 3.37
CA PHE A 156 6.84 -18.42 2.12
C PHE A 156 6.03 -18.08 0.86
N VAL A 157 4.69 -18.05 0.96
CA VAL A 157 3.81 -17.58 -0.13
C VAL A 157 3.86 -16.07 -0.24
N GLN A 158 3.93 -15.33 0.90
CA GLN A 158 4.10 -13.88 0.89
C GLN A 158 5.43 -13.49 0.24
N ASP A 159 6.50 -14.20 0.55
CA ASP A 159 7.83 -13.98 -0.02
C ASP A 159 7.82 -14.21 -1.53
N PHE A 160 7.25 -15.32 -1.98
CA PHE A 160 7.08 -15.61 -3.40
C PHE A 160 6.23 -14.55 -4.13
N LEU A 161 5.08 -14.15 -3.56
CA LEU A 161 4.25 -13.12 -4.16
C LEU A 161 4.98 -11.76 -4.22
N SER A 162 5.82 -11.46 -3.23
CA SER A 162 6.65 -10.27 -3.23
C SER A 162 7.73 -10.32 -4.31
N GLU A 163 8.36 -11.47 -4.49
CA GLU A 163 9.34 -11.73 -5.55
C GLU A 163 8.71 -11.53 -6.94
N ILE A 164 7.59 -12.19 -7.22
CA ILE A 164 6.88 -12.08 -8.50
C ILE A 164 6.45 -10.63 -8.78
N LEU A 165 5.91 -9.95 -7.77
CA LEU A 165 5.49 -8.57 -7.92
C LEU A 165 6.67 -7.64 -8.22
N TYR A 166 7.82 -7.88 -7.59
CA TYR A 166 9.06 -7.16 -7.88
C TYR A 166 9.54 -7.41 -9.31
N MET A 167 9.54 -8.66 -9.77
CA MET A 167 9.89 -9.03 -11.15
C MET A 167 9.01 -8.29 -12.18
N VAL A 168 7.69 -8.25 -11.93
CA VAL A 168 6.74 -7.53 -12.79
C VAL A 168 7.01 -6.02 -12.79
N LEU A 169 7.23 -5.42 -11.64
CA LEU A 169 7.50 -3.98 -11.51
C LEU A 169 8.85 -3.59 -12.11
N THR A 170 9.86 -4.46 -12.07
CA THR A 170 11.18 -4.21 -12.69
C THR A 170 11.19 -4.49 -14.18
N GLY A 171 10.13 -5.09 -14.73
CA GLY A 171 9.99 -5.34 -16.17
C GLY A 171 10.76 -6.56 -16.65
N ILE A 172 10.95 -7.55 -15.78
CA ILE A 172 11.49 -8.88 -16.15
C ILE A 172 10.59 -9.51 -17.22
N GLN A 173 11.19 -10.26 -18.12
CA GLN A 173 10.47 -10.90 -19.22
C GLN A 173 9.39 -11.84 -18.70
N GLU A 174 8.24 -11.86 -19.37
CA GLU A 174 7.08 -12.69 -18.99
C GLU A 174 7.48 -14.17 -18.83
N LYS A 175 8.32 -14.67 -19.73
CA LYS A 175 8.82 -16.05 -19.68
C LYS A 175 9.48 -16.37 -18.33
N ASP A 176 10.38 -15.51 -17.86
CA ASP A 176 11.12 -15.74 -16.62
C ASP A 176 10.18 -15.70 -15.40
N VAL A 177 9.15 -14.84 -15.44
CA VAL A 177 8.10 -14.79 -14.41
C VAL A 177 7.29 -16.09 -14.41
N LEU A 178 6.91 -16.63 -15.57
CA LEU A 178 6.16 -17.88 -15.70
C LEU A 178 6.99 -19.09 -15.28
N ASP A 179 8.28 -19.11 -15.61
CA ASP A 179 9.21 -20.14 -15.21
C ASP A 179 9.34 -20.16 -13.67
N ARG A 180 9.52 -19.00 -13.03
CA ARG A 180 9.57 -18.88 -11.57
C ARG A 180 8.27 -19.32 -10.89
N ILE A 181 7.10 -19.02 -11.49
CA ILE A 181 5.80 -19.51 -10.99
C ILE A 181 5.74 -21.05 -11.05
N SER A 182 6.26 -21.65 -12.12
CA SER A 182 6.29 -23.10 -12.29
C SER A 182 7.19 -23.78 -11.26
N GLU A 183 8.36 -23.22 -10.99
CA GLU A 183 9.26 -23.66 -9.93
C GLU A 183 8.56 -23.61 -8.55
N PHE A 184 7.96 -22.49 -8.21
CA PHE A 184 7.25 -22.34 -6.94
C PHE A 184 6.09 -23.34 -6.79
N ARG A 185 5.41 -23.68 -7.87
CA ARG A 185 4.36 -24.72 -7.84
C ARG A 185 4.93 -26.09 -7.45
N ALA A 186 6.14 -26.42 -7.89
CA ALA A 186 6.84 -27.64 -7.48
C ALA A 186 7.28 -27.58 -6.02
N GLU A 187 7.90 -26.46 -5.60
CA GLU A 187 8.27 -26.21 -4.21
C GLU A 187 7.06 -26.31 -3.27
N PHE A 188 5.95 -25.68 -3.64
CA PHE A 188 4.71 -25.71 -2.88
C PHE A 188 4.16 -27.15 -2.72
N LYS A 189 4.19 -27.95 -3.79
CA LYS A 189 3.74 -29.36 -3.72
C LYS A 189 4.61 -30.19 -2.80
N ALA A 190 5.91 -29.97 -2.81
CA ALA A 190 6.90 -30.73 -2.01
C ALA A 190 6.83 -30.40 -0.50
N ARG A 191 6.31 -29.21 -0.12
CA ARG A 191 6.21 -28.82 1.29
C ARG A 191 5.18 -29.66 2.05
N PRO A 192 5.39 -29.88 3.37
CA PRO A 192 4.44 -30.59 4.20
C PRO A 192 3.10 -29.84 4.30
N GLY A 193 2.02 -30.57 4.54
CA GLY A 193 0.65 -30.01 4.54
C GLY A 193 0.43 -28.89 5.55
N TRP A 194 1.07 -28.96 6.71
CA TRP A 194 0.92 -27.95 7.77
C TRP A 194 1.55 -26.58 7.40
N GLU A 195 2.60 -26.55 6.58
CA GLU A 195 3.17 -25.30 6.06
C GLU A 195 2.27 -24.63 5.03
N LYS A 196 1.49 -25.42 4.30
CA LYS A 196 0.59 -24.92 3.24
C LYS A 196 -0.72 -24.34 3.76
N GLY A 197 -1.01 -24.56 5.04
CA GLY A 197 -2.22 -24.07 5.68
C GLY A 197 -2.22 -22.56 5.88
N SER A 198 -3.38 -21.92 5.77
CA SER A 198 -3.54 -20.51 6.09
C SER A 198 -3.39 -20.25 7.59
N PRO A 199 -2.44 -19.45 8.05
CA PRO A 199 -2.33 -19.05 9.44
C PRO A 199 -3.62 -18.39 9.91
N LYS A 200 -4.07 -18.72 11.11
CA LYS A 200 -5.25 -18.08 11.72
C LYS A 200 -4.85 -17.47 13.06
N ARG A 201 -5.18 -16.18 13.23
CA ARG A 201 -4.93 -15.51 14.49
C ARG A 201 -6.02 -15.84 15.50
N ALA A 202 -5.63 -16.25 16.70
CA ALA A 202 -6.50 -16.36 17.85
C ALA A 202 -6.10 -15.32 18.90
N ASN A 203 -7.00 -14.37 19.17
CA ASN A 203 -6.79 -13.33 20.18
C ASN A 203 -7.45 -13.74 21.50
N ASN A 204 -6.88 -13.30 22.60
CA ASN A 204 -7.45 -13.52 23.96
C ASN A 204 -7.69 -15.02 24.25
N MET A 205 -6.69 -15.86 24.03
CA MET A 205 -6.79 -17.31 24.26
C MET A 205 -7.24 -17.70 25.65
N THR A 206 -6.95 -16.86 26.66
CA THR A 206 -7.37 -17.07 28.07
C THR A 206 -8.88 -17.16 28.26
N LYS A 207 -9.69 -16.58 27.36
CA LYS A 207 -11.15 -16.71 27.42
C LYS A 207 -11.69 -18.06 26.93
N TYR A 208 -10.87 -18.86 26.27
CA TYR A 208 -11.24 -20.17 25.76
C TYR A 208 -10.80 -21.29 26.72
N THR A 209 -11.18 -21.17 27.99
CA THR A 209 -10.91 -22.19 29.02
C THR A 209 -11.88 -23.36 28.92
N ALA A 210 -11.55 -24.46 29.57
CA ALA A 210 -12.45 -25.62 29.65
C ALA A 210 -13.83 -25.27 30.24
N ALA A 211 -13.90 -24.32 31.18
CA ALA A 211 -15.14 -23.82 31.76
C ALA A 211 -16.00 -23.05 30.72
N GLU A 212 -15.39 -22.24 29.87
CA GLU A 212 -16.07 -21.55 28.77
C GLU A 212 -16.51 -22.51 27.68
N GLU A 213 -15.74 -23.56 27.43
CA GLU A 213 -16.09 -24.62 26.50
C GLU A 213 -17.34 -25.39 26.96
N ALA A 214 -17.47 -25.65 28.24
CA ALA A 214 -18.63 -26.34 28.84
C ALA A 214 -19.91 -25.47 28.78
N LYS A 215 -19.80 -24.14 28.82
CA LYS A 215 -20.94 -23.20 28.76
C LYS A 215 -21.53 -22.99 27.37
N GLY A 216 -20.89 -23.43 26.35
CA GLY A 216 -21.42 -23.36 24.99
C GLY A 216 -20.37 -23.03 23.93
N ARG A 217 -20.16 -23.98 23.04
CA ARG A 217 -19.19 -23.89 21.92
C ARG A 217 -19.61 -22.92 20.81
N ALA A 218 -20.80 -22.32 20.90
CA ALA A 218 -21.39 -21.51 19.83
C ALA A 218 -20.54 -20.29 19.44
N ASN A 219 -19.79 -19.72 20.40
CA ASN A 219 -18.99 -18.51 20.19
C ASN A 219 -17.49 -18.78 20.01
N MET A 220 -17.05 -20.04 20.02
CA MET A 220 -15.64 -20.37 19.83
C MET A 220 -15.32 -20.47 18.34
N PRO A 221 -14.32 -19.70 17.84
CA PRO A 221 -13.88 -19.82 16.45
C PRO A 221 -13.46 -21.24 16.10
N GLY A 222 -13.85 -21.73 14.91
CA GLY A 222 -13.61 -23.11 14.49
C GLY A 222 -12.13 -23.54 14.54
N HIS A 223 -11.21 -22.64 14.17
CA HIS A 223 -9.77 -22.90 14.22
C HIS A 223 -9.22 -23.02 15.64
N VAL A 224 -9.77 -22.27 16.61
CA VAL A 224 -9.40 -22.42 18.04
C VAL A 224 -9.87 -23.78 18.57
N ARG A 225 -11.10 -24.17 18.26
CA ARG A 225 -11.65 -25.50 18.62
C ARG A 225 -10.83 -26.63 18.00
N ALA A 226 -10.44 -26.50 16.74
CA ALA A 226 -9.60 -27.49 16.08
C ALA A 226 -8.24 -27.64 16.77
N SER A 227 -7.58 -26.54 17.13
CA SER A 227 -6.31 -26.56 17.86
C SER A 227 -6.43 -27.18 19.24
N MET A 228 -7.49 -26.88 19.99
CA MET A 228 -7.75 -27.49 21.30
C MET A 228 -8.00 -29.00 21.19
N ASN A 229 -8.77 -29.44 20.20
CA ASN A 229 -9.03 -30.85 19.95
C ASN A 229 -7.74 -31.58 19.54
N TRP A 230 -6.90 -30.94 18.70
CA TRP A 230 -5.60 -31.50 18.31
C TRP A 230 -4.72 -31.73 19.54
N ASN A 231 -4.58 -30.72 20.41
CA ASN A 231 -3.81 -30.87 21.65
C ASN A 231 -4.33 -32.01 22.53
N ARG A 232 -5.65 -32.16 22.68
CA ARG A 232 -6.24 -33.26 23.43
C ARG A 232 -5.94 -34.63 22.79
N CYS A 233 -6.05 -34.74 21.47
CA CYS A 233 -5.70 -35.98 20.76
C CYS A 233 -4.21 -36.33 20.97
N ARG A 234 -3.33 -35.34 20.89
CA ARG A 234 -1.92 -35.54 21.16
C ARG A 234 -1.67 -36.02 22.60
N ASP A 235 -2.32 -35.39 23.58
CA ASP A 235 -2.17 -35.76 24.99
C ASP A 235 -2.70 -37.17 25.29
N MET A 236 -3.76 -37.62 24.59
CA MET A 236 -4.37 -38.96 24.74
C MET A 236 -3.64 -40.05 23.98
N TYR A 237 -3.09 -39.76 22.80
CA TYR A 237 -2.60 -40.79 21.86
C TYR A 237 -1.10 -40.67 21.55
N GLY A 238 -0.40 -39.71 22.16
CA GLY A 238 1.03 -39.49 21.99
C GLY A 238 1.44 -39.07 20.57
N ASP A 239 2.69 -39.34 20.22
CA ASP A 239 3.35 -38.84 19.00
C ASP A 239 2.79 -39.31 17.66
N LYS A 240 1.71 -40.12 17.66
CA LYS A 240 1.01 -40.47 16.41
C LYS A 240 0.42 -39.24 15.70
N TYR A 241 0.38 -38.10 16.39
CA TYR A 241 -0.15 -36.83 15.90
C TYR A 241 0.85 -35.67 15.96
N SER A 242 2.15 -35.96 16.11
CA SER A 242 3.24 -34.98 16.09
C SER A 242 3.70 -34.67 14.66
#